data_4fd0b35b4bfe0dad0fa25692601b8437
#
_entry.id   4fd0b35b4bfe0dad0fa25692601b8437
#
_cell.length_a   1.000
_cell.length_b   1.000
_cell.length_c   1.000
_cell.angle_alpha   90.00
_cell.angle_beta   90.00
_cell.angle_gamma   90.00
#
_symmetry.space_group_name_H-M   'P 1'
#
loop_
_entity.id
_entity.type
_entity.pdbx_description
1 polymer ?
#
loop_
_entity_poly.entity_id
_entity_poly.type
_entity_poly.pdbx_seq_one_letter_code
_entity_poly.pdbx_strand_id
1 'polypeptide(L)'
;MSSSGSASESFPPPSTGPVRAGLSGVFGRLGPHLAALDAHLHEQLASFEPEIRAMADYCIDTSGKRLRPALVFFSGWSNGPVQDELVRAAAVVELVHLATLVHDDIMDEADVRRNRQTAARKYGPTAAVLLGDALFSHALHLATRFPTTEVCAVVSESTRRVCAGEIVQTLRRGTLN
;
A
#
# COMPACT_ATOMS: atom_id res chain seq x y z
N MET A 1 44.11 41.75 17.06
CA MET A 1 43.62 40.39 17.37
C MET A 1 42.08 40.50 17.43
N SER A 2 41.40 40.26 16.33
CA SER A 2 39.96 40.43 16.21
C SER A 2 39.33 39.05 16.11
N SER A 3 38.54 38.67 17.11
CA SER A 3 37.80 37.42 17.16
C SER A 3 36.45 37.61 16.48
N SER A 4 36.26 36.99 15.33
CA SER A 4 34.98 36.89 14.66
C SER A 4 34.13 35.80 15.27
N GLY A 5 33.09 36.15 16.01
CA GLY A 5 32.07 35.22 16.48
C GLY A 5 31.12 34.85 15.35
N SER A 6 31.06 33.58 15.02
CA SER A 6 30.07 33.01 14.13
C SER A 6 28.74 32.83 14.85
N ALA A 7 27.74 33.62 14.46
CA ALA A 7 26.36 33.42 14.92
C ALA A 7 25.78 32.19 14.21
N SER A 8 25.44 31.18 14.97
CA SER A 8 24.65 30.03 14.48
C SER A 8 23.21 30.48 14.31
N GLU A 9 22.76 30.63 13.08
CA GLU A 9 21.33 30.80 12.78
C GLU A 9 20.58 29.51 13.11
N SER A 10 19.84 29.54 14.20
CA SER A 10 18.89 28.49 14.55
C SER A 10 17.62 28.66 13.73
N PHE A 11 17.36 27.73 12.80
CA PHE A 11 16.07 27.67 12.11
C PHE A 11 14.94 27.44 13.13
N PRO A 12 13.86 28.24 13.09
CA PRO A 12 12.70 27.98 13.94
C PRO A 12 12.07 26.63 13.60
N PRO A 13 11.52 25.91 14.59
CA PRO A 13 10.81 24.65 14.34
C PRO A 13 9.61 24.89 13.41
N PRO A 14 9.26 23.94 12.53
CA PRO A 14 8.14 24.11 11.61
C PRO A 14 6.84 24.36 12.38
N SER A 15 6.15 25.44 12.02
CA SER A 15 4.91 25.86 12.65
C SER A 15 3.86 24.74 12.56
N THR A 16 3.32 24.33 13.70
CA THR A 16 2.16 23.41 13.81
C THR A 16 0.86 24.17 13.48
N GLY A 17 0.81 24.82 12.30
CA GLY A 17 -0.28 25.69 11.88
C GLY A 17 -1.51 24.92 11.34
N PRO A 18 -2.55 25.67 10.89
CA PRO A 18 -3.90 25.16 10.54
C PRO A 18 -3.94 24.05 9.48
N VAL A 19 -2.87 23.82 8.73
CA VAL A 19 -2.79 22.75 7.74
C VAL A 19 -2.83 21.35 8.37
N ARG A 20 -2.22 21.14 9.54
CA ARG A 20 -2.30 19.84 10.25
C ARG A 20 -3.70 19.57 10.80
N ALA A 21 -4.39 20.60 11.30
CA ALA A 21 -5.77 20.47 11.75
C ALA A 21 -6.72 20.18 10.58
N GLY A 22 -6.47 20.77 9.40
CA GLY A 22 -7.23 20.51 8.17
C GLY A 22 -7.09 19.07 7.67
N LEU A 23 -5.86 18.53 7.60
CA LEU A 23 -5.62 17.14 7.18
C LEU A 23 -6.23 16.13 8.16
N SER A 24 -6.10 16.32 9.47
CA SER A 24 -6.73 15.45 10.46
C SER A 24 -8.26 15.44 10.34
N GLY A 25 -8.89 16.59 10.05
CA GLY A 25 -10.33 16.67 9.81
C GLY A 25 -10.76 15.98 8.53
N VAL A 26 -9.96 16.06 7.47
CA VAL A 26 -10.21 15.40 6.20
C VAL A 26 -10.08 13.87 6.35
N PHE A 27 -8.99 13.40 6.97
CA PHE A 27 -8.82 11.96 7.24
C PHE A 27 -9.85 11.43 8.25
N GLY A 28 -10.30 12.23 9.20
CA GLY A 28 -11.37 11.86 10.14
C GLY A 28 -12.68 11.51 9.44
N ARG A 29 -13.01 12.18 8.32
CA ARG A 29 -14.19 11.87 7.49
C ARG A 29 -14.08 10.53 6.76
N LEU A 30 -12.87 10.05 6.51
CA LEU A 30 -12.65 8.74 5.87
C LEU A 30 -12.77 7.56 6.85
N GLY A 31 -12.91 7.79 8.15
CA GLY A 31 -13.00 6.73 9.15
C GLY A 31 -13.99 5.62 8.77
N PRO A 32 -15.26 5.93 8.45
CA PRO A 32 -16.23 4.92 8.04
C PRO A 32 -15.84 4.16 6.77
N HIS A 33 -15.23 4.84 5.79
CA HIS A 33 -14.79 4.26 4.53
C HIS A 33 -13.60 3.31 4.73
N LEU A 34 -12.65 3.69 5.58
CA LEU A 34 -11.51 2.85 5.91
C LEU A 34 -11.94 1.63 6.74
N ALA A 35 -12.90 1.79 7.66
CA ALA A 35 -13.47 0.66 8.41
C ALA A 35 -14.21 -0.32 7.48
N ALA A 36 -14.97 0.18 6.51
CA ALA A 36 -15.63 -0.66 5.51
C ALA A 36 -14.62 -1.40 4.62
N LEU A 37 -13.51 -0.72 4.23
CA LEU A 37 -12.41 -1.35 3.50
C LEU A 37 -11.77 -2.47 4.31
N ASP A 38 -11.44 -2.23 5.59
CA ASP A 38 -10.80 -3.24 6.43
C ASP A 38 -11.72 -4.47 6.61
N ALA A 39 -13.02 -4.26 6.83
CA ALA A 39 -14.00 -5.34 6.88
C ALA A 39 -14.06 -6.12 5.56
N HIS A 40 -14.10 -5.42 4.42
CA HIS A 40 -14.14 -6.04 3.10
C HIS A 40 -12.86 -6.83 2.79
N LEU A 41 -11.67 -6.31 3.13
CA LEU A 41 -10.41 -7.05 2.97
C LEU A 41 -10.40 -8.35 3.76
N HIS A 42 -10.83 -8.32 5.02
CA HIS A 42 -10.91 -9.54 5.83
C HIS A 42 -11.91 -10.56 5.26
N GLU A 43 -13.06 -10.10 4.74
CA GLU A 43 -14.02 -10.96 4.06
C GLU A 43 -13.41 -11.61 2.82
N GLN A 44 -12.70 -10.84 1.97
CA GLN A 44 -12.03 -11.37 0.78
C GLN A 44 -10.98 -12.40 1.14
N LEU A 45 -10.18 -12.17 2.16
CA LEU A 45 -9.18 -13.13 2.61
C LEU A 45 -9.77 -14.39 3.26
N ALA A 46 -10.99 -14.30 3.80
CA ALA A 46 -11.67 -15.47 4.33
C ALA A 46 -12.03 -16.51 3.26
N SER A 47 -11.98 -16.14 1.98
CA SER A 47 -12.20 -17.05 0.85
C SER A 47 -10.97 -17.91 0.49
N PHE A 48 -9.79 -17.58 1.04
CA PHE A 48 -8.58 -18.37 0.84
C PHE A 48 -8.54 -19.60 1.75
N GLU A 49 -7.74 -20.58 1.35
CA GLU A 49 -7.38 -21.71 2.19
C GLU A 49 -6.73 -21.24 3.51
N PRO A 50 -6.90 -21.97 4.62
CA PRO A 50 -6.45 -21.52 5.94
C PRO A 50 -4.99 -21.10 6.01
N GLU A 51 -4.11 -21.80 5.28
CA GLU A 51 -2.67 -21.54 5.24
C GLU A 51 -2.37 -20.21 4.55
N ILE A 52 -2.99 -19.94 3.41
CA ILE A 52 -2.83 -18.67 2.65
C ILE A 52 -3.42 -17.54 3.47
N ARG A 53 -4.61 -17.75 4.04
CA ARG A 53 -5.26 -16.75 4.88
C ARG A 53 -4.37 -16.33 6.05
N ALA A 54 -3.78 -17.29 6.78
CA ALA A 54 -2.89 -17.00 7.91
C ALA A 54 -1.67 -16.16 7.49
N MET A 55 -1.12 -16.42 6.29
CA MET A 55 -0.02 -15.64 5.74
C MET A 55 -0.47 -14.24 5.30
N ALA A 56 -1.62 -14.11 4.64
CA ALA A 56 -2.18 -12.85 4.19
C ALA A 56 -2.57 -11.95 5.38
N ASP A 57 -3.24 -12.48 6.39
CA ASP A 57 -3.57 -11.78 7.64
C ASP A 57 -2.29 -11.29 8.34
N TYR A 58 -1.22 -12.09 8.29
CA TYR A 58 0.07 -11.68 8.83
C TYR A 58 0.64 -10.47 8.10
N CYS A 59 0.47 -10.37 6.78
CA CYS A 59 1.01 -9.29 5.94
C CYS A 59 0.14 -8.04 5.97
N ILE A 60 -1.17 -8.15 6.24
CA ILE A 60 -2.04 -6.98 6.36
C ILE A 60 -1.60 -6.17 7.58
N ASP A 61 -1.15 -4.96 7.28
CA ASP A 61 -0.80 -3.98 8.30
C ASP A 61 -1.89 -2.90 8.39
N THR A 62 -2.73 -3.04 9.41
CA THR A 62 -3.78 -2.06 9.70
C THR A 62 -3.24 -0.76 10.30
N SER A 63 -1.96 -0.73 10.72
CA SER A 63 -1.30 0.46 11.29
C SER A 63 -0.78 1.44 10.23
N GLY A 64 -0.82 1.08 8.96
CA GLY A 64 -0.36 1.92 7.85
C GLY A 64 -1.20 3.20 7.69
N LYS A 65 -0.61 4.21 7.03
CA LYS A 65 -1.28 5.51 6.79
C LYS A 65 -2.46 5.42 5.82
N ARG A 66 -2.73 4.27 5.20
CA ARG A 66 -3.82 4.01 4.25
C ARG A 66 -3.97 5.09 3.17
N LEU A 67 -2.83 5.63 2.68
CA LEU A 67 -2.83 6.73 1.70
C LEU A 67 -3.43 6.33 0.35
N ARG A 68 -3.14 5.10 -0.13
CA ARG A 68 -3.65 4.61 -1.41
C ARG A 68 -5.17 4.48 -1.41
N PRO A 69 -5.79 3.75 -0.47
CA PRO A 69 -7.24 3.73 -0.37
C PRO A 69 -7.85 5.11 -0.10
N ALA A 70 -7.19 5.96 0.69
CA ALA A 70 -7.67 7.33 0.89
C ALA A 70 -7.76 8.12 -0.43
N LEU A 71 -6.78 7.96 -1.33
CA LEU A 71 -6.82 8.58 -2.65
C LEU A 71 -7.97 8.06 -3.51
N VAL A 72 -8.26 6.74 -3.45
CA VAL A 72 -9.43 6.17 -4.14
C VAL A 72 -10.71 6.82 -3.63
N PHE A 73 -10.89 6.90 -2.31
CA PHE A 73 -12.07 7.54 -1.72
C PHE A 73 -12.17 9.01 -2.09
N PHE A 74 -11.10 9.79 -2.00
CA PHE A 74 -11.10 11.20 -2.38
C PHE A 74 -11.40 11.42 -3.86
N SER A 75 -11.04 10.50 -4.73
CA SER A 75 -11.29 10.62 -6.16
C SER A 75 -12.75 10.37 -6.55
N GLY A 76 -13.48 9.54 -5.80
CA GLY A 76 -14.84 9.13 -6.14
C GLY A 76 -15.91 9.56 -5.14
N TRP A 77 -15.53 10.08 -3.98
CA TRP A 77 -16.48 10.39 -2.91
C TRP A 77 -17.08 11.80 -3.05
N SER A 78 -18.40 11.86 -3.06
CA SER A 78 -19.18 13.10 -3.16
C SER A 78 -19.95 13.46 -1.87
N ASN A 79 -19.30 13.36 -0.70
CA ASN A 79 -19.89 13.67 0.62
C ASN A 79 -21.14 12.86 1.03
N GLY A 80 -21.36 11.70 0.38
CA GLY A 80 -22.45 10.78 0.68
C GLY A 80 -22.05 9.64 1.63
N PRO A 81 -22.93 8.64 1.80
CA PRO A 81 -22.62 7.42 2.54
C PRO A 81 -21.47 6.63 1.87
N VAL A 82 -20.94 5.65 2.58
CA VAL A 82 -19.95 4.71 2.04
C VAL A 82 -20.53 4.01 0.81
N GLN A 83 -19.79 4.04 -0.29
CA GLN A 83 -20.18 3.42 -1.55
C GLN A 83 -19.41 2.12 -1.75
N ASP A 84 -20.12 1.00 -1.91
CA ASP A 84 -19.53 -0.33 -2.06
C ASP A 84 -18.56 -0.42 -3.24
N GLU A 85 -18.83 0.28 -4.34
CA GLU A 85 -17.92 0.29 -5.50
C GLU A 85 -16.58 0.92 -5.17
N LEU A 86 -16.56 2.02 -4.41
CA LEU A 86 -15.32 2.65 -3.97
C LEU A 86 -14.56 1.78 -2.96
N VAL A 87 -15.28 1.08 -2.08
CA VAL A 87 -14.67 0.12 -1.14
C VAL A 87 -14.00 -1.01 -1.91
N ARG A 88 -14.68 -1.58 -2.90
CA ARG A 88 -14.12 -2.64 -3.75
C ARG A 88 -12.92 -2.14 -4.57
N ALA A 89 -13.00 -0.94 -5.14
CA ALA A 89 -11.87 -0.36 -5.87
C ALA A 89 -10.65 -0.11 -4.94
N ALA A 90 -10.90 0.41 -3.74
CA ALA A 90 -9.87 0.60 -2.73
C ALA A 90 -9.24 -0.73 -2.29
N ALA A 91 -10.04 -1.81 -2.17
CA ALA A 91 -9.56 -3.14 -1.85
C ALA A 91 -8.65 -3.71 -2.95
N VAL A 92 -9.03 -3.56 -4.23
CA VAL A 92 -8.18 -3.96 -5.36
C VAL A 92 -6.82 -3.26 -5.28
N VAL A 93 -6.81 -1.94 -5.10
CA VAL A 93 -5.57 -1.15 -5.01
C VAL A 93 -4.71 -1.59 -3.81
N GLU A 94 -5.33 -1.85 -2.65
CA GLU A 94 -4.60 -2.25 -1.45
C GLU A 94 -4.05 -3.67 -1.57
N LEU A 95 -4.78 -4.61 -2.17
CA LEU A 95 -4.29 -5.98 -2.42
C LEU A 95 -3.13 -6.00 -3.42
N VAL A 96 -3.21 -5.24 -4.52
CA VAL A 96 -2.09 -5.08 -5.45
C VAL A 96 -0.87 -4.52 -4.71
N HIS A 97 -1.08 -3.49 -3.87
CA HIS A 97 0.02 -2.94 -3.08
C HIS A 97 0.60 -3.96 -2.09
N LEU A 98 -0.24 -4.73 -1.40
CA LEU A 98 0.22 -5.76 -0.48
C LEU A 98 1.05 -6.84 -1.21
N ALA A 99 0.60 -7.27 -2.39
CA ALA A 99 1.34 -8.20 -3.24
C ALA A 99 2.72 -7.65 -3.61
N THR A 100 2.79 -6.38 -4.06
CA THR A 100 4.07 -5.76 -4.40
C THR A 100 5.00 -5.65 -3.19
N LEU A 101 4.48 -5.31 -2.00
CA LEU A 101 5.29 -5.25 -0.79
C LEU A 101 5.90 -6.61 -0.41
N VAL A 102 5.13 -7.70 -0.58
CA VAL A 102 5.63 -9.06 -0.30
C VAL A 102 6.75 -9.43 -1.29
N HIS A 103 6.62 -9.08 -2.56
CA HIS A 103 7.65 -9.32 -3.57
C HIS A 103 8.88 -8.42 -3.37
N ASP A 104 8.68 -7.14 -3.04
CA ASP A 104 9.77 -6.19 -2.76
C ASP A 104 10.62 -6.66 -1.58
N ASP A 105 10.00 -7.19 -0.51
CA ASP A 105 10.71 -7.74 0.64
C ASP A 105 11.67 -8.88 0.26
N ILE A 106 11.32 -9.66 -0.77
CA ILE A 106 12.18 -10.74 -1.29
C ILE A 106 13.30 -10.16 -2.14
N MET A 107 12.99 -9.23 -3.04
CA MET A 107 13.97 -8.61 -3.94
C MET A 107 15.01 -7.77 -3.19
N ASP A 108 14.58 -7.13 -2.11
CA ASP A 108 15.43 -6.31 -1.24
C ASP A 108 16.14 -7.13 -0.15
N GLU A 109 15.92 -8.46 -0.10
CA GLU A 109 16.45 -9.35 0.95
C GLU A 109 16.13 -8.82 2.37
N ALA A 110 14.95 -8.23 2.53
CA ALA A 110 14.55 -7.57 3.76
C ALA A 110 14.12 -8.60 4.83
N ASP A 111 14.78 -8.58 5.99
CA ASP A 111 14.40 -9.43 7.12
C ASP A 111 13.25 -8.84 7.94
N VAL A 112 13.14 -7.51 7.98
CA VAL A 112 12.21 -6.80 8.85
C VAL A 112 11.52 -5.66 8.09
N ARG A 113 10.19 -5.58 8.23
CA ARG A 113 9.36 -4.46 7.79
C ARG A 113 8.47 -4.00 8.96
N ARG A 114 8.51 -2.69 9.28
CA ARG A 114 7.72 -2.08 10.37
C ARG A 114 7.82 -2.83 11.71
N ASN A 115 9.04 -3.17 12.12
CA ASN A 115 9.36 -3.89 13.34
C ASN A 115 8.81 -5.33 13.43
N ARG A 116 8.43 -5.93 12.29
CA ARG A 116 8.00 -7.34 12.19
C ARG A 116 8.84 -8.04 11.14
N GLN A 117 9.04 -9.35 11.29
CA GLN A 117 9.67 -10.15 10.24
C GLN A 117 8.87 -10.03 8.94
N THR A 118 9.57 -10.04 7.80
CA THR A 118 8.90 -10.13 6.49
C THR A 118 8.27 -11.51 6.29
N ALA A 119 7.36 -11.63 5.33
CA ALA A 119 6.77 -12.93 4.97
C ALA A 119 7.87 -13.91 4.51
N ALA A 120 8.85 -13.42 3.75
CA ALA A 120 9.98 -14.21 3.27
C ALA A 120 10.83 -14.77 4.43
N ARG A 121 11.05 -13.95 5.47
CA ARG A 121 11.80 -14.39 6.66
C ARG A 121 11.02 -15.39 7.51
N LYS A 122 9.71 -15.20 7.65
CA LYS A 122 8.86 -16.02 8.51
C LYS A 122 8.44 -17.35 7.89
N TYR A 123 8.09 -17.34 6.60
CA TYR A 123 7.48 -18.49 5.91
C TYR A 123 8.39 -19.06 4.82
N GLY A 124 9.52 -18.43 4.56
CA GLY A 124 10.43 -18.77 3.47
C GLY A 124 10.13 -18.01 2.16
N PRO A 125 11.16 -17.81 1.32
CA PRO A 125 11.02 -17.00 0.11
C PRO A 125 10.04 -17.59 -0.91
N THR A 126 10.02 -18.91 -1.09
CA THR A 126 9.09 -19.58 -2.02
C THR A 126 7.63 -19.36 -1.62
N ALA A 127 7.31 -19.50 -0.33
CA ALA A 127 5.94 -19.27 0.16
C ALA A 127 5.55 -17.78 0.03
N ALA A 128 6.49 -16.87 0.24
CA ALA A 128 6.25 -15.44 0.07
C ALA A 128 6.00 -15.06 -1.39
N VAL A 129 6.76 -15.62 -2.37
CA VAL A 129 6.47 -15.42 -3.80
C VAL A 129 5.05 -15.85 -4.12
N LEU A 130 4.68 -17.06 -3.73
CA LEU A 130 3.34 -17.62 -4.01
C LEU A 130 2.23 -16.83 -3.32
N LEU A 131 2.49 -16.30 -2.12
CA LEU A 131 1.55 -15.41 -1.44
C LEU A 131 1.33 -14.11 -2.23
N GLY A 132 2.40 -13.48 -2.71
CA GLY A 132 2.30 -12.27 -3.54
C GLY A 132 1.50 -12.54 -4.82
N ASP A 133 1.76 -13.68 -5.49
CA ASP A 133 1.03 -14.07 -6.68
C ASP A 133 -0.46 -14.34 -6.39
N ALA A 134 -0.78 -15.00 -5.27
CA ALA A 134 -2.15 -15.26 -4.85
C ALA A 134 -2.92 -13.96 -4.56
N LEU A 135 -2.31 -13.01 -3.83
CA LEU A 135 -2.90 -11.71 -3.54
C LEU A 135 -3.12 -10.89 -4.81
N PHE A 136 -2.14 -10.88 -5.71
CA PHE A 136 -2.24 -10.17 -6.99
C PHE A 136 -3.32 -10.78 -7.89
N SER A 137 -3.36 -12.10 -8.02
CA SER A 137 -4.39 -12.81 -8.78
C SER A 137 -5.78 -12.56 -8.22
N HIS A 138 -5.92 -12.52 -6.88
CA HIS A 138 -7.19 -12.21 -6.24
C HIS A 138 -7.61 -10.76 -6.49
N ALA A 139 -6.68 -9.80 -6.44
CA ALA A 139 -6.97 -8.41 -6.79
C ALA A 139 -7.49 -8.28 -8.23
N LEU A 140 -6.87 -8.98 -9.19
CA LEU A 140 -7.34 -9.03 -10.57
C LEU A 140 -8.73 -9.67 -10.66
N HIS A 141 -8.97 -10.78 -9.94
CA HIS A 141 -10.29 -11.39 -9.87
C HIS A 141 -11.36 -10.40 -9.38
N LEU A 142 -11.08 -9.63 -8.32
CA LEU A 142 -11.99 -8.59 -7.84
C LEU A 142 -12.18 -7.49 -8.88
N ALA A 143 -11.14 -7.08 -9.59
CA ALA A 143 -11.23 -6.08 -10.65
C ALA A 143 -12.16 -6.53 -11.80
N THR A 144 -12.26 -7.83 -12.10
CA THR A 144 -13.21 -8.35 -13.12
C THR A 144 -14.69 -8.29 -12.70
N ARG A 145 -14.96 -8.04 -11.42
CA ARG A 145 -16.34 -7.93 -10.90
C ARG A 145 -16.94 -6.55 -11.05
N PHE A 146 -16.22 -5.59 -11.59
CA PHE A 146 -16.76 -4.27 -11.94
C PHE A 146 -17.60 -4.33 -13.25
N PRO A 147 -18.56 -3.41 -13.41
CA PRO A 147 -19.42 -3.40 -14.59
C PRO A 147 -18.68 -3.19 -15.92
N THR A 148 -17.50 -2.56 -15.86
CA THR A 148 -16.64 -2.30 -17.01
C THR A 148 -15.24 -2.88 -16.80
N THR A 149 -14.48 -3.00 -17.88
CA THR A 149 -13.08 -3.46 -17.82
C THR A 149 -12.09 -2.38 -17.40
N GLU A 150 -12.54 -1.17 -17.11
CA GLU A 150 -11.67 -0.03 -16.82
C GLU A 150 -10.77 -0.25 -15.61
N VAL A 151 -11.30 -0.82 -14.51
CA VAL A 151 -10.51 -1.12 -13.33
C VAL A 151 -9.41 -2.13 -13.66
N CYS A 152 -9.72 -3.20 -14.39
CA CYS A 152 -8.71 -4.16 -14.86
C CYS A 152 -7.67 -3.50 -15.76
N ALA A 153 -8.08 -2.65 -16.69
CA ALA A 153 -7.18 -1.96 -17.62
C ALA A 153 -6.20 -1.04 -16.87
N VAL A 154 -6.70 -0.25 -15.92
CA VAL A 154 -5.86 0.64 -15.10
C VAL A 154 -4.89 -0.15 -14.23
N VAL A 155 -5.35 -1.20 -13.56
CA VAL A 155 -4.51 -2.05 -12.68
C VAL A 155 -3.42 -2.73 -13.51
N SER A 156 -3.78 -3.37 -14.62
CA SER A 156 -2.82 -4.11 -15.46
C SER A 156 -1.78 -3.17 -16.09
N GLU A 157 -2.18 -2.01 -16.60
CA GLU A 157 -1.25 -1.03 -17.17
C GLU A 157 -0.32 -0.44 -16.09
N SER A 158 -0.86 -0.12 -14.92
CA SER A 158 -0.06 0.39 -13.81
C SER A 158 0.98 -0.63 -13.36
N THR A 159 0.57 -1.89 -13.17
CA THR A 159 1.48 -2.99 -12.78
C THR A 159 2.54 -3.23 -13.84
N ARG A 160 2.17 -3.26 -15.13
CA ARG A 160 3.13 -3.40 -16.23
C ARG A 160 4.21 -2.32 -16.18
N ARG A 161 3.82 -1.07 -15.91
CA ARG A 161 4.77 0.07 -15.83
C ARG A 161 5.68 -0.03 -14.61
N VAL A 162 5.15 -0.44 -13.47
CA VAL A 162 5.95 -0.66 -12.25
C VAL A 162 6.97 -1.76 -12.49
N CYS A 163 6.55 -2.93 -12.97
CA CYS A 163 7.47 -4.04 -13.26
C CYS A 163 8.57 -3.64 -14.27
N ALA A 164 8.20 -2.93 -15.33
CA ALA A 164 9.18 -2.45 -16.30
C ALA A 164 10.20 -1.48 -15.65
N GLY A 165 9.73 -0.59 -14.77
CA GLY A 165 10.59 0.32 -14.03
C GLY A 165 11.57 -0.42 -13.11
N GLU A 166 11.09 -1.39 -12.34
CA GLU A 166 11.91 -2.20 -11.43
C GLU A 166 12.96 -3.04 -12.18
N ILE A 167 12.60 -3.65 -13.31
CA ILE A 167 13.53 -4.40 -14.15
C ILE A 167 14.65 -3.48 -14.65
N VAL A 168 14.29 -2.31 -15.21
CA VAL A 168 15.28 -1.35 -15.71
C VAL A 168 16.18 -0.85 -14.58
N GLN A 169 15.61 -0.55 -13.41
CA GLN A 169 16.37 -0.11 -12.25
C GLN A 169 17.37 -1.17 -11.79
N THR A 170 16.93 -2.42 -11.68
CA THR A 170 17.75 -3.56 -11.25
C THR A 170 18.90 -3.81 -12.21
N LEU A 171 18.64 -3.83 -13.53
CA LEU A 171 19.67 -4.02 -14.55
C LEU A 171 20.71 -2.88 -14.56
N ARG A 172 20.27 -1.64 -14.33
CA ARG A 172 21.18 -0.49 -14.29
C ARG A 172 22.03 -0.42 -13.02
N ARG A 173 21.53 -0.88 -11.88
CA ARG A 173 22.33 -0.98 -10.64
C ARG A 173 23.56 -1.85 -10.84
N GLY A 174 23.48 -2.93 -11.63
CA GLY A 174 24.62 -3.80 -11.95
C GLY A 174 25.63 -3.22 -12.97
N THR A 175 25.33 -2.10 -13.63
CA THR A 175 26.22 -1.49 -14.65
C THR A 175 26.94 -0.24 -14.17
N LEU A 176 26.70 0.20 -12.95
CA LEU A 176 27.32 1.39 -12.34
C LEU A 176 28.49 1.08 -11.38
N ASN A 177 29.00 -0.18 -11.39
CA ASN A 177 30.20 -0.61 -10.66
C ASN A 177 31.39 -0.77 -11.59
#